data_a43b3f10b9027f418f467c85c76e793f
#
_entry.id   a43b3f10b9027f418f467c85c76e793f
#
_cell.length_a   1.000
_cell.length_b   1.000
_cell.length_c   1.000
_cell.angle_alpha   90.00
_cell.angle_beta   90.00
_cell.angle_gamma   90.00
#
_symmetry.space_group_name_H-M   'P 1'
#
loop_
_entity.id
_entity.type
_entity.pdbx_description
1 polymer ?
#
loop_
_entity_poly.entity_id
_entity_poly.type
_entity_poly.pdbx_seq_one_letter_code
_entity_poly.pdbx_strand_id
1 'polypeptide(L)'
;MPAYALSTHLRTLFDKYKIDTVLDVGANAGQYRDLLRHEVGFNGQIISFEPIADLAALLRSRSENDPSWHINAYALGSENTTKNINIMADSKFSSFLEPDNKLTPKYRSKNIVSRQMSVNIHRLDDIFSNLREAYSIRNAYLKLDTQGYDLEVLKGGRNTLREIIAVQSEISFRPVYEGMPDFLTSFSEFGQNGFSVSGIFPVGLDSSLKLIEADCVMVKCC
;
A
#
# COMPACT_ATOMS: atom_id res chain seq x y z
N MET A 1 12.90 10.72 24.13
CA MET A 1 13.48 9.97 23.00
C MET A 1 12.89 10.54 21.72
N PRO A 2 13.65 10.78 20.63
CA PRO A 2 13.06 11.14 19.36
C PRO A 2 12.09 10.02 18.93
N ALA A 3 10.96 10.39 18.33
CA ALA A 3 10.01 9.41 17.83
C ALA A 3 10.74 8.46 16.86
N TYR A 4 10.58 7.16 17.02
CA TYR A 4 11.16 6.16 16.14
C TYR A 4 10.42 6.27 14.79
N ALA A 5 11.09 6.84 13.80
CA ALA A 5 10.48 7.14 12.52
C ALA A 5 10.28 5.86 11.67
N LEU A 6 9.24 5.84 10.83
CA LEU A 6 8.98 4.74 9.90
C LEU A 6 10.22 4.42 9.05
N SER A 7 10.90 5.44 8.51
CA SER A 7 12.11 5.26 7.69
C SER A 7 13.25 4.55 8.43
N THR A 8 13.44 4.85 9.72
CA THR A 8 14.44 4.16 10.56
C THR A 8 14.06 2.71 10.80
N HIS A 9 12.77 2.45 11.05
CA HIS A 9 12.25 1.09 11.23
C HIS A 9 12.43 0.26 9.95
N LEU A 10 12.03 0.80 8.80
CA LEU A 10 12.15 0.14 7.51
C LEU A 10 13.63 -0.16 7.17
N ARG A 11 14.55 0.78 7.40
CA ARG A 11 15.98 0.54 7.20
C ARG A 11 16.46 -0.66 8.01
N THR A 12 16.15 -0.70 9.30
CA THR A 12 16.54 -1.79 10.19
C THR A 12 15.94 -3.12 9.74
N LEU A 13 14.66 -3.12 9.36
CA LEU A 13 13.95 -4.30 8.90
C LEU A 13 14.53 -4.82 7.58
N PHE A 14 14.75 -3.92 6.61
CA PHE A 14 15.28 -4.29 5.29
C PHE A 14 16.69 -4.87 5.39
N ASP A 15 17.54 -4.28 6.24
CA ASP A 15 18.88 -4.80 6.50
C ASP A 15 18.83 -6.18 7.18
N LYS A 16 17.95 -6.35 8.18
CA LYS A 16 17.82 -7.60 8.93
C LYS A 16 17.35 -8.74 8.07
N TYR A 17 16.31 -8.51 7.27
CA TYR A 17 15.68 -9.56 6.47
C TYR A 17 16.18 -9.61 5.02
N LYS A 18 17.20 -8.78 4.69
CA LYS A 18 17.79 -8.72 3.34
C LYS A 18 16.75 -8.48 2.25
N ILE A 19 15.80 -7.57 2.53
CA ILE A 19 14.77 -7.21 1.54
C ILE A 19 15.47 -6.70 0.28
N ASP A 20 15.16 -7.32 -0.85
CA ASP A 20 15.71 -6.95 -2.17
C ASP A 20 14.64 -6.34 -3.09
N THR A 21 13.38 -6.53 -2.77
CA THR A 21 12.27 -6.05 -3.61
C THR A 21 11.11 -5.52 -2.75
N VAL A 22 10.58 -4.38 -3.14
CA VAL A 22 9.35 -3.79 -2.58
C VAL A 22 8.25 -3.82 -3.64
N LEU A 23 7.12 -4.45 -3.30
CA LEU A 23 5.86 -4.36 -4.04
C LEU A 23 5.07 -3.19 -3.44
N ASP A 24 4.91 -2.09 -4.19
CA ASP A 24 4.26 -0.86 -3.74
C ASP A 24 2.88 -0.74 -4.40
N VAL A 25 1.84 -1.15 -3.67
CA VAL A 25 0.46 -1.18 -4.15
C VAL A 25 -0.27 0.09 -3.73
N GLY A 26 -0.77 0.85 -4.72
CA GLY A 26 -1.31 2.18 -4.54
C GLY A 26 -0.20 3.24 -4.53
N ALA A 27 0.63 3.26 -5.58
CA ALA A 27 1.84 4.07 -5.61
C ALA A 27 1.58 5.59 -5.75
N ASN A 28 0.37 5.98 -6.18
CA ASN A 28 -0.02 7.36 -6.40
C ASN A 28 1.03 8.13 -7.24
N ALA A 29 1.59 9.24 -6.73
CA ALA A 29 2.64 10.01 -7.41
C ALA A 29 4.08 9.56 -7.06
N GLY A 30 4.25 8.41 -6.37
CA GLY A 30 5.55 7.83 -6.08
C GLY A 30 6.20 8.31 -4.77
N GLN A 31 5.39 8.79 -3.82
CA GLN A 31 5.89 9.30 -2.53
C GLN A 31 6.58 8.21 -1.71
N TYR A 32 6.07 6.97 -1.77
CA TYR A 32 6.68 5.86 -1.06
C TYR A 32 8.04 5.47 -1.65
N ARG A 33 8.16 5.50 -2.98
CA ARG A 33 9.47 5.34 -3.63
C ARG A 33 10.47 6.40 -3.18
N ASP A 34 10.05 7.65 -3.06
CA ASP A 34 10.93 8.73 -2.61
C ASP A 34 11.39 8.51 -1.16
N LEU A 35 10.49 8.10 -0.26
CA LEU A 35 10.84 7.70 1.10
C LEU A 35 11.86 6.55 1.09
N LEU A 36 11.64 5.52 0.28
CA LEU A 36 12.56 4.38 0.19
C LEU A 36 13.95 4.78 -0.28
N ARG A 37 14.05 5.60 -1.36
CA ARG A 37 15.34 6.01 -1.92
C ARG A 37 16.07 7.02 -1.04
N HIS A 38 15.36 8.04 -0.53
CA HIS A 38 16.01 9.19 0.12
C HIS A 38 16.12 9.05 1.64
N GLU A 39 15.15 8.41 2.30
CA GLU A 39 15.15 8.31 3.76
C GLU A 39 15.57 6.93 4.26
N VAL A 40 15.12 5.85 3.62
CA VAL A 40 15.50 4.48 3.98
C VAL A 40 16.87 4.12 3.41
N GLY A 41 17.23 4.65 2.24
CA GLY A 41 18.47 4.31 1.53
C GLY A 41 18.35 2.95 0.80
N PHE A 42 17.14 2.54 0.45
CA PHE A 42 16.88 1.28 -0.25
C PHE A 42 17.23 1.40 -1.73
N ASN A 43 18.12 0.52 -2.21
CA ASN A 43 18.59 0.49 -3.60
C ASN A 43 18.10 -0.74 -4.39
N GLY A 44 17.27 -1.60 -3.78
CA GLY A 44 16.69 -2.77 -4.44
C GLY A 44 15.58 -2.44 -5.42
N GLN A 45 14.91 -3.46 -5.93
CA GLN A 45 13.81 -3.33 -6.89
C GLN A 45 12.56 -2.73 -6.21
N ILE A 46 11.91 -1.77 -6.88
CA ILE A 46 10.58 -1.27 -6.51
C ILE A 46 9.63 -1.58 -7.66
N ILE A 47 8.56 -2.30 -7.37
CA ILE A 47 7.53 -2.66 -8.34
C ILE A 47 6.24 -1.99 -7.89
N SER A 48 5.89 -0.88 -8.53
CA SER A 48 4.71 -0.08 -8.19
C SER A 48 3.51 -0.46 -9.03
N PHE A 49 2.34 -0.48 -8.39
CA PHE A 49 1.03 -0.71 -9.00
C PHE A 49 0.17 0.53 -8.80
N GLU A 50 -0.21 1.18 -9.89
CA GLU A 50 -1.02 2.40 -9.90
C GLU A 50 -2.03 2.36 -11.04
N PRO A 51 -3.33 2.20 -10.73
CA PRO A 51 -4.35 2.03 -11.77
C PRO A 51 -4.74 3.32 -12.48
N ILE A 52 -4.51 4.50 -11.88
CA ILE A 52 -4.91 5.78 -12.45
C ILE A 52 -3.95 6.16 -13.57
N ALA A 53 -4.46 6.22 -14.82
CA ALA A 53 -3.63 6.35 -16.01
C ALA A 53 -2.69 7.57 -15.99
N ASP A 54 -3.19 8.72 -15.54
CA ASP A 54 -2.40 9.96 -15.47
C ASP A 54 -1.24 9.82 -14.45
N LEU A 55 -1.50 9.18 -13.31
CA LEU A 55 -0.49 8.90 -12.29
C LEU A 55 0.51 7.85 -12.78
N ALA A 56 0.04 6.77 -13.39
CA ALA A 56 0.90 5.75 -13.96
C ALA A 56 1.84 6.33 -15.05
N ALA A 57 1.35 7.26 -15.87
CA ALA A 57 2.18 7.96 -16.85
C ALA A 57 3.25 8.84 -16.18
N LEU A 58 2.87 9.58 -15.13
CA LEU A 58 3.81 10.35 -14.31
C LEU A 58 4.90 9.46 -13.70
N LEU A 59 4.50 8.31 -13.12
CA LEU A 59 5.45 7.36 -12.52
C LEU A 59 6.42 6.80 -13.55
N ARG A 60 5.95 6.46 -14.76
CA ARG A 60 6.82 5.98 -15.85
C ARG A 60 7.87 7.03 -16.24
N SER A 61 7.46 8.29 -16.43
CA SER A 61 8.41 9.36 -16.72
C SER A 61 9.45 9.53 -15.60
N ARG A 62 9.03 9.45 -14.33
CA ARG A 62 9.96 9.51 -13.19
C ARG A 62 10.89 8.31 -13.12
N SER A 63 10.42 7.11 -13.50
CA SER A 63 11.20 5.89 -13.46
C SER A 63 12.32 5.82 -14.51
N GLU A 64 12.31 6.66 -15.54
CA GLU A 64 13.40 6.77 -16.53
C GLU A 64 14.77 7.04 -15.87
N ASN A 65 14.77 7.71 -14.71
CA ASN A 65 15.98 8.01 -13.94
C ASN A 65 16.23 7.01 -12.78
N ASP A 66 15.45 5.91 -12.69
CA ASP A 66 15.60 4.88 -11.67
C ASP A 66 15.37 3.50 -12.28
N PRO A 67 16.40 2.85 -12.83
CA PRO A 67 16.28 1.59 -13.57
C PRO A 67 15.78 0.41 -12.70
N SER A 68 15.78 0.58 -11.38
CA SER A 68 15.24 -0.42 -10.43
C SER A 68 13.81 -0.08 -9.96
N TRP A 69 13.11 0.82 -10.67
CA TRP A 69 11.72 1.17 -10.38
C TRP A 69 10.81 0.85 -11.57
N HIS A 70 9.87 -0.09 -11.38
CA HIS A 70 9.02 -0.67 -12.41
C HIS A 70 7.55 -0.32 -12.17
N ILE A 71 6.83 0.10 -13.21
CA ILE A 71 5.49 0.63 -13.11
C ILE A 71 4.48 -0.27 -13.82
N ASN A 72 3.48 -0.74 -13.07
CA ASN A 72 2.35 -1.50 -13.54
C ASN A 72 1.08 -0.64 -13.47
N ALA A 73 0.44 -0.38 -14.62
CA ALA A 73 -0.74 0.49 -14.72
C ALA A 73 -2.05 -0.29 -14.51
N TYR A 74 -2.17 -0.98 -13.38
CA TYR A 74 -3.38 -1.68 -12.94
C TYR A 74 -3.41 -1.78 -11.41
N ALA A 75 -4.60 -2.05 -10.88
CA ALA A 75 -4.79 -2.30 -9.45
C ALA A 75 -4.55 -3.77 -9.11
N LEU A 76 -4.34 -4.06 -7.82
CA LEU A 76 -4.42 -5.41 -7.28
C LEU A 76 -5.70 -5.58 -6.47
N GLY A 77 -6.23 -6.82 -6.44
CA GLY A 77 -7.45 -7.15 -5.70
C GLY A 77 -7.71 -8.65 -5.65
N SER A 78 -8.91 -9.03 -5.20
CA SER A 78 -9.30 -10.43 -4.97
C SER A 78 -9.60 -11.22 -6.23
N GLU A 79 -9.83 -10.57 -7.36
CA GLU A 79 -10.20 -11.18 -8.63
C GLU A 79 -9.60 -10.43 -9.83
N ASN A 80 -9.47 -11.12 -10.97
CA ASN A 80 -9.10 -10.51 -12.25
C ASN A 80 -10.38 -9.94 -12.88
N THR A 81 -10.50 -8.63 -12.87
CA THR A 81 -11.71 -7.94 -13.32
C THR A 81 -11.43 -6.49 -13.72
N THR A 82 -12.47 -5.80 -14.14
CA THR A 82 -12.46 -4.36 -14.37
C THR A 82 -13.49 -3.72 -13.44
N LYS A 83 -13.10 -2.67 -12.73
CA LYS A 83 -13.95 -1.98 -11.75
C LYS A 83 -13.75 -0.47 -11.83
N ASN A 84 -14.81 0.28 -11.53
CA ASN A 84 -14.69 1.73 -11.42
C ASN A 84 -14.04 2.12 -10.11
N ILE A 85 -13.01 2.98 -10.18
CA ILE A 85 -12.38 3.63 -9.03
C ILE A 85 -12.87 5.08 -8.94
N ASN A 86 -13.16 5.54 -7.74
CA ASN A 86 -13.51 6.93 -7.45
C ASN A 86 -12.20 7.76 -7.37
N ILE A 87 -12.03 8.69 -8.29
CA ILE A 87 -10.92 9.66 -8.26
C ILE A 87 -11.35 10.82 -7.39
N MET A 88 -10.64 11.02 -6.29
CA MET A 88 -10.95 12.09 -5.34
C MET A 88 -10.28 13.41 -5.72
N ALA A 89 -10.73 14.52 -5.11
CA ALA A 89 -10.16 15.85 -5.30
C ALA A 89 -8.66 15.88 -4.93
N ASP A 90 -8.26 15.17 -3.88
CA ASP A 90 -6.86 14.82 -3.61
C ASP A 90 -6.67 13.35 -3.99
N SER A 91 -5.85 13.08 -4.99
CA SER A 91 -5.65 11.74 -5.57
C SER A 91 -5.21 10.69 -4.54
N LYS A 92 -4.60 11.10 -3.43
CA LYS A 92 -4.18 10.21 -2.33
C LYS A 92 -5.36 9.51 -1.65
N PHE A 93 -6.57 10.05 -1.79
CA PHE A 93 -7.81 9.50 -1.25
C PHE A 93 -8.60 8.67 -2.29
N SER A 94 -8.09 8.50 -3.51
CA SER A 94 -8.79 7.72 -4.55
C SER A 94 -8.96 6.27 -4.12
N SER A 95 -10.20 5.75 -4.23
CA SER A 95 -10.59 4.46 -3.68
C SER A 95 -11.64 3.76 -4.53
N PHE A 96 -11.73 2.44 -4.41
CA PHE A 96 -12.87 1.66 -4.91
C PHE A 96 -14.13 1.81 -4.03
N LEU A 97 -13.98 2.38 -2.84
CA LEU A 97 -15.04 2.60 -1.86
C LEU A 97 -15.58 4.03 -1.95
N GLU A 98 -16.81 4.22 -1.50
CA GLU A 98 -17.42 5.54 -1.38
C GLU A 98 -16.89 6.26 -0.12
N PRO A 99 -16.69 7.60 -0.16
CA PRO A 99 -16.18 8.34 0.98
C PRO A 99 -17.20 8.42 2.12
N ASP A 100 -16.77 8.15 3.36
CA ASP A 100 -17.56 8.42 4.57
C ASP A 100 -17.11 9.73 5.23
N ASN A 101 -17.67 10.83 4.73
CA ASN A 101 -17.36 12.17 5.24
C ASN A 101 -18.09 12.52 6.56
N LYS A 102 -18.92 11.62 7.11
CA LYS A 102 -19.63 11.82 8.38
C LYS A 102 -18.76 11.42 9.55
N LEU A 103 -18.09 10.28 9.46
CA LEU A 103 -17.26 9.73 10.53
C LEU A 103 -15.87 10.36 10.61
N THR A 104 -15.33 10.84 9.49
CA THR A 104 -14.01 11.49 9.46
C THR A 104 -14.05 12.86 8.77
N PRO A 105 -14.66 13.89 9.40
CA PRO A 105 -14.83 15.24 8.81
C PRO A 105 -13.51 15.93 8.44
N LYS A 106 -12.39 15.53 9.07
CA LYS A 106 -11.04 16.08 8.80
C LYS A 106 -10.66 15.98 7.32
N TYR A 107 -11.08 14.91 6.64
CA TYR A 107 -10.71 14.66 5.25
C TYR A 107 -11.76 15.09 4.23
N ARG A 108 -12.88 15.65 4.70
CA ARG A 108 -14.05 15.97 3.87
C ARG A 108 -13.72 16.77 2.60
N SER A 109 -12.83 17.76 2.67
CA SER A 109 -12.48 18.59 1.52
C SER A 109 -11.61 17.87 0.48
N LYS A 110 -10.90 16.83 0.91
CA LYS A 110 -9.98 16.02 0.07
C LYS A 110 -10.70 14.80 -0.50
N ASN A 111 -11.62 14.25 0.28
CA ASN A 111 -12.36 13.03 0.01
C ASN A 111 -13.69 13.31 -0.69
N ILE A 112 -13.62 14.08 -1.80
CA ILE A 112 -14.75 14.42 -2.68
C ILE A 112 -14.51 13.75 -4.01
N VAL A 113 -15.47 12.91 -4.45
CA VAL A 113 -15.40 12.26 -5.76
C VAL A 113 -15.45 13.32 -6.86
N SER A 114 -14.40 13.44 -7.65
CA SER A 114 -14.32 14.34 -8.80
C SER A 114 -14.74 13.65 -10.09
N ARG A 115 -14.37 12.38 -10.26
CA ARG A 115 -14.76 11.54 -11.41
C ARG A 115 -14.59 10.06 -11.06
N GLN A 116 -15.18 9.20 -11.88
CA GLN A 116 -14.91 7.75 -11.86
C GLN A 116 -14.10 7.35 -13.07
N MET A 117 -13.28 6.30 -12.92
CA MET A 117 -12.50 5.73 -14.01
C MET A 117 -12.57 4.21 -13.93
N SER A 118 -12.76 3.56 -15.08
CA SER A 118 -12.67 2.10 -15.18
C SER A 118 -11.21 1.66 -15.22
N VAL A 119 -10.81 0.73 -14.35
CA VAL A 119 -9.44 0.24 -14.22
C VAL A 119 -9.41 -1.28 -14.15
N ASN A 120 -8.33 -1.86 -14.65
CA ASN A 120 -8.10 -3.30 -14.53
C ASN A 120 -7.60 -3.65 -13.14
N ILE A 121 -8.06 -4.78 -12.62
CA ILE A 121 -7.61 -5.38 -11.35
C ILE A 121 -7.03 -6.75 -11.66
N HIS A 122 -5.88 -7.07 -11.08
CA HIS A 122 -5.27 -8.39 -11.15
C HIS A 122 -5.09 -8.98 -9.76
N ARG A 123 -5.12 -10.30 -9.67
CA ARG A 123 -4.75 -11.02 -8.46
C ARG A 123 -3.22 -11.08 -8.35
N LEU A 124 -2.70 -10.81 -7.16
CA LEU A 124 -1.25 -10.91 -6.92
C LEU A 124 -0.74 -12.34 -7.16
N ASP A 125 -1.52 -13.36 -6.78
CA ASP A 125 -1.18 -14.77 -6.99
C ASP A 125 -0.96 -15.13 -8.48
N ASP A 126 -1.64 -14.43 -9.40
CA ASP A 126 -1.59 -14.76 -10.83
C ASP A 126 -0.41 -14.08 -11.56
N ILE A 127 0.16 -13.02 -10.94
CA ILE A 127 1.24 -12.24 -11.56
C ILE A 127 2.59 -12.41 -10.87
N PHE A 128 2.61 -12.84 -9.59
CA PHE A 128 3.82 -12.80 -8.78
C PHE A 128 4.94 -13.71 -9.30
N SER A 129 4.63 -14.89 -9.82
CA SER A 129 5.64 -15.79 -10.39
C SER A 129 6.40 -15.15 -11.56
N ASN A 130 5.70 -14.44 -12.43
CA ASN A 130 6.29 -13.72 -13.56
C ASN A 130 7.14 -12.54 -13.09
N LEU A 131 6.66 -11.78 -12.09
CA LEU A 131 7.43 -10.69 -11.47
C LEU A 131 8.70 -11.22 -10.80
N ARG A 132 8.59 -12.34 -10.07
CA ARG A 132 9.73 -12.97 -9.40
C ARG A 132 10.81 -13.38 -10.38
N GLU A 133 10.44 -13.97 -11.50
CA GLU A 133 11.40 -14.36 -12.55
C GLU A 133 12.02 -13.12 -13.21
N ALA A 134 11.19 -12.16 -13.65
CA ALA A 134 11.63 -10.96 -14.37
C ALA A 134 12.58 -10.08 -13.55
N TYR A 135 12.35 -9.96 -12.24
CA TYR A 135 13.09 -9.05 -11.36
C TYR A 135 13.97 -9.77 -10.33
N SER A 136 14.07 -11.12 -10.42
CA SER A 136 14.90 -11.95 -9.54
C SER A 136 14.57 -11.77 -8.05
N ILE A 137 13.28 -11.67 -7.71
CA ILE A 137 12.79 -11.44 -6.35
C ILE A 137 13.13 -12.64 -5.45
N ARG A 138 13.78 -12.37 -4.31
CA ARG A 138 14.13 -13.37 -3.29
C ARG A 138 13.48 -13.05 -1.94
N ASN A 139 13.55 -11.81 -1.52
CA ASN A 139 13.05 -11.34 -0.22
C ASN A 139 12.13 -10.14 -0.44
N ALA A 140 10.84 -10.40 -0.59
CA ALA A 140 9.86 -9.38 -0.92
C ALA A 140 9.25 -8.73 0.33
N TYR A 141 9.08 -7.42 0.24
CA TYR A 141 8.26 -6.60 1.12
C TYR A 141 7.03 -6.11 0.36
N LEU A 142 5.85 -6.19 0.97
CA LEU A 142 4.59 -5.75 0.38
C LEU A 142 4.07 -4.50 1.11
N LYS A 143 3.96 -3.37 0.42
CA LYS A 143 3.30 -2.17 0.94
C LYS A 143 1.92 -2.05 0.30
N LEU A 144 0.91 -1.88 1.13
CA LEU A 144 -0.48 -1.65 0.76
C LEU A 144 -0.90 -0.26 1.22
N ASP A 145 -1.46 0.50 0.28
CA ASP A 145 -2.08 1.81 0.53
C ASP A 145 -3.16 2.02 -0.54
N THR A 146 -4.19 1.20 -0.43
CA THR A 146 -5.26 1.14 -1.43
C THR A 146 -6.54 1.79 -0.94
N GLN A 147 -6.40 2.60 0.11
CA GLN A 147 -7.47 3.43 0.65
C GLN A 147 -8.72 2.61 0.99
N GLY A 148 -8.52 1.62 1.89
CA GLY A 148 -9.56 0.73 2.40
C GLY A 148 -9.77 -0.55 1.58
N TYR A 149 -9.00 -0.78 0.50
CA TYR A 149 -9.12 -1.98 -0.36
C TYR A 149 -8.02 -3.02 -0.08
N ASP A 150 -7.17 -2.80 0.92
CA ASP A 150 -6.00 -3.62 1.26
C ASP A 150 -6.34 -5.09 1.49
N LEU A 151 -7.46 -5.39 2.19
CA LEU A 151 -7.87 -6.78 2.44
C LEU A 151 -8.31 -7.51 1.16
N GLU A 152 -8.79 -6.80 0.14
CA GLU A 152 -9.07 -7.41 -1.17
C GLU A 152 -7.76 -7.80 -1.88
N VAL A 153 -6.70 -6.98 -1.73
CA VAL A 153 -5.36 -7.34 -2.23
C VAL A 153 -4.84 -8.59 -1.51
N LEU A 154 -4.97 -8.67 -0.17
CA LEU A 154 -4.59 -9.87 0.60
C LEU A 154 -5.32 -11.12 0.11
N LYS A 155 -6.63 -11.03 -0.13
CA LYS A 155 -7.44 -12.16 -0.64
C LYS A 155 -6.92 -12.67 -2.00
N GLY A 156 -6.51 -11.75 -2.89
CA GLY A 156 -5.95 -12.08 -4.19
C GLY A 156 -4.51 -12.55 -4.18
N GLY A 157 -3.83 -12.46 -3.03
CA GLY A 157 -2.42 -12.80 -2.85
C GLY A 157 -2.14 -13.92 -1.84
N ARG A 158 -3.13 -14.70 -1.43
CA ARG A 158 -3.00 -15.68 -0.31
C ARG A 158 -1.83 -16.65 -0.46
N ASN A 159 -1.52 -17.10 -1.67
CA ASN A 159 -0.38 -17.98 -1.91
C ASN A 159 0.92 -17.19 -1.89
N THR A 160 0.94 -16.03 -2.54
CA THR A 160 2.08 -15.12 -2.58
C THR A 160 2.47 -14.63 -1.19
N LEU A 161 1.49 -14.37 -0.30
CA LEU A 161 1.75 -13.94 1.09
C LEU A 161 2.60 -14.93 1.88
N ARG A 162 2.67 -16.20 1.48
CA ARG A 162 3.57 -17.19 2.11
C ARG A 162 5.04 -16.90 1.81
N GLU A 163 5.31 -16.21 0.70
CA GLU A 163 6.65 -15.85 0.23
C GLU A 163 7.05 -14.41 0.63
N ILE A 164 6.10 -13.60 1.13
CA ILE A 164 6.33 -12.22 1.61
C ILE A 164 6.95 -12.27 3.01
N ILE A 165 8.04 -11.54 3.19
CA ILE A 165 8.78 -11.45 4.46
C ILE A 165 8.08 -10.51 5.44
N ALA A 166 7.65 -9.34 4.96
CA ALA A 166 6.96 -8.36 5.77
C ALA A 166 5.98 -7.55 4.93
N VAL A 167 4.98 -6.99 5.59
CA VAL A 167 3.94 -6.18 4.97
C VAL A 167 3.78 -4.86 5.73
N GLN A 168 3.46 -3.80 5.00
CA GLN A 168 2.97 -2.54 5.55
C GLN A 168 1.58 -2.27 4.98
N SER A 169 0.68 -1.82 5.83
CA SER A 169 -0.66 -1.39 5.43
C SER A 169 -1.04 -0.13 6.19
N GLU A 170 -1.69 0.81 5.52
CA GLU A 170 -2.34 1.95 6.18
C GLU A 170 -3.63 1.47 6.83
N ILE A 171 -3.64 1.34 8.15
CA ILE A 171 -4.78 0.84 8.92
C ILE A 171 -5.58 2.02 9.48
N SER A 172 -6.87 2.07 9.16
CA SER A 172 -7.79 3.08 9.66
C SER A 172 -8.40 2.65 10.99
N PHE A 173 -8.20 3.47 12.02
CA PHE A 173 -8.83 3.34 13.34
C PHE A 173 -10.20 4.01 13.39
N ARG A 174 -10.49 4.84 12.39
CA ARG A 174 -11.80 5.41 12.11
C ARG A 174 -12.12 5.28 10.63
N PRO A 175 -13.33 4.91 10.27
CA PRO A 175 -13.70 4.77 8.86
C PRO A 175 -13.53 6.08 8.10
N VAL A 176 -12.86 6.00 6.95
CA VAL A 176 -12.70 7.07 5.96
C VAL A 176 -13.59 6.79 4.75
N TYR A 177 -13.91 5.52 4.54
CA TYR A 177 -14.76 5.05 3.44
C TYR A 177 -15.88 4.16 3.96
N GLU A 178 -17.02 4.16 3.26
CA GLU A 178 -18.14 3.27 3.57
C GLU A 178 -17.75 1.80 3.35
N GLY A 179 -18.05 0.96 4.35
CA GLY A 179 -17.79 -0.49 4.27
C GLY A 179 -16.32 -0.91 4.34
N MET A 180 -15.39 0.03 4.59
CA MET A 180 -13.99 -0.37 4.82
C MET A 180 -13.84 -1.21 6.08
N PRO A 181 -12.87 -2.15 6.12
CA PRO A 181 -12.59 -2.93 7.31
C PRO A 181 -12.18 -2.04 8.49
N ASP A 182 -12.63 -2.41 9.70
CA ASP A 182 -12.09 -1.79 10.91
C ASP A 182 -10.69 -2.34 11.23
N PHE A 183 -9.99 -1.67 12.16
CA PHE A 183 -8.61 -2.04 12.51
C PHE A 183 -8.51 -3.44 13.13
N LEU A 184 -9.54 -3.92 13.87
CA LEU A 184 -9.53 -5.26 14.47
C LEU A 184 -9.65 -6.33 13.39
N THR A 185 -10.53 -6.13 12.42
CA THR A 185 -10.67 -6.99 11.25
C THR A 185 -9.36 -7.02 10.45
N SER A 186 -8.74 -5.86 10.21
CA SER A 186 -7.47 -5.76 9.50
C SER A 186 -6.35 -6.53 10.22
N PHE A 187 -6.15 -6.30 11.51
CA PHE A 187 -5.14 -7.04 12.28
C PHE A 187 -5.42 -8.55 12.34
N SER A 188 -6.69 -8.95 12.46
CA SER A 188 -7.08 -10.38 12.43
C SER A 188 -6.68 -11.03 11.10
N GLU A 189 -6.99 -10.40 9.97
CA GLU A 189 -6.66 -10.91 8.63
C GLU A 189 -5.13 -11.01 8.41
N PHE A 190 -4.36 -10.00 8.81
CA PHE A 190 -2.90 -10.08 8.75
C PHE A 190 -2.36 -11.19 9.66
N GLY A 191 -2.89 -11.32 10.88
CA GLY A 191 -2.52 -12.39 11.83
C GLY A 191 -2.80 -13.79 11.29
N GLN A 192 -3.98 -14.01 10.67
CA GLN A 192 -4.35 -15.29 10.04
C GLN A 192 -3.42 -15.64 8.86
N ASN A 193 -2.86 -14.63 8.18
CA ASN A 193 -1.85 -14.82 7.14
C ASN A 193 -0.43 -14.95 7.71
N GLY A 194 -0.27 -15.06 9.04
CA GLY A 194 1.00 -15.30 9.72
C GLY A 194 1.89 -14.07 9.90
N PHE A 195 1.32 -12.87 9.96
CA PHE A 195 2.06 -11.65 10.21
C PHE A 195 1.83 -11.13 11.64
N SER A 196 2.88 -10.66 12.30
CA SER A 196 2.83 -10.01 13.60
C SER A 196 3.31 -8.57 13.51
N VAL A 197 2.65 -7.68 14.27
CA VAL A 197 2.98 -6.25 14.30
C VAL A 197 4.42 -6.03 14.76
N SER A 198 5.17 -5.29 13.97
CA SER A 198 6.55 -4.87 14.23
C SER A 198 6.64 -3.37 14.57
N GLY A 199 5.73 -2.55 14.04
CA GLY A 199 5.66 -1.12 14.35
C GLY A 199 4.35 -0.51 13.89
N ILE A 200 3.91 0.53 14.61
CA ILE A 200 2.73 1.35 14.28
C ILE A 200 3.18 2.81 14.26
N PHE A 201 2.94 3.48 13.14
CA PHE A 201 3.39 4.85 12.88
C PHE A 201 2.19 5.74 12.56
N PRO A 202 1.78 6.66 13.44
CA PRO A 202 0.62 7.54 13.22
C PRO A 202 0.77 8.38 11.95
N VAL A 203 -0.26 8.35 11.08
CA VAL A 203 -0.36 9.18 9.87
C VAL A 203 -1.36 10.31 10.07
N GLY A 204 -2.50 10.01 10.70
CA GLY A 204 -3.57 10.95 10.92
C GLY A 204 -4.09 10.97 12.35
N LEU A 205 -4.20 12.17 12.95
CA LEU A 205 -4.86 12.38 14.24
C LEU A 205 -6.02 13.36 14.07
N ASP A 206 -7.09 13.21 14.85
CA ASP A 206 -8.13 14.23 14.95
C ASP A 206 -7.73 15.37 15.89
N SER A 207 -8.61 16.38 16.04
CA SER A 207 -8.35 17.54 16.91
C SER A 207 -8.25 17.19 18.39
N SER A 208 -8.71 16.01 18.81
CA SER A 208 -8.61 15.49 20.17
C SER A 208 -7.44 14.50 20.34
N LEU A 209 -6.51 14.47 19.38
CA LEU A 209 -5.33 13.59 19.31
C LEU A 209 -5.68 12.09 19.23
N LYS A 210 -6.91 11.75 18.84
CA LYS A 210 -7.27 10.35 18.57
C LYS A 210 -6.78 9.94 17.19
N LEU A 211 -6.26 8.73 17.11
CA LEU A 211 -5.73 8.16 15.88
C LEU A 211 -6.86 7.96 14.86
N ILE A 212 -6.65 8.44 13.65
CA ILE A 212 -7.49 8.18 12.50
C ILE A 212 -6.88 7.05 11.68
N GLU A 213 -5.60 7.19 11.30
CA GLU A 213 -4.87 6.23 10.47
C GLU A 213 -3.43 6.09 10.94
N ALA A 214 -2.87 4.91 10.73
CA ALA A 214 -1.47 4.62 10.98
C ALA A 214 -0.90 3.66 9.93
N ASP A 215 0.35 3.89 9.55
CA ASP A 215 1.18 2.89 8.87
C ASP A 215 1.54 1.78 9.85
N CYS A 216 1.07 0.57 9.58
CA CYS A 216 1.35 -0.61 10.39
C CYS A 216 2.29 -1.54 9.63
N VAL A 217 3.50 -1.73 10.18
CA VAL A 217 4.49 -2.67 9.64
C VAL A 217 4.38 -3.97 10.40
N MET A 218 4.30 -5.07 9.66
CA MET A 218 4.13 -6.42 10.20
C MET A 218 5.12 -7.37 9.54
N VAL A 219 5.65 -8.31 10.32
CA VAL A 219 6.68 -9.27 9.89
C VAL A 219 6.12 -10.68 9.98
N LYS A 220 6.52 -11.55 9.04
CA LYS A 220 6.14 -12.96 9.04
C LYS A 220 6.62 -13.63 10.32
N CYS A 221 5.71 -14.36 10.99
CA CYS A 221 6.07 -15.22 12.10
C CYS A 221 6.96 -16.37 11.62
N CYS A 222 8.05 -16.63 12.34
CA CYS A 222 8.95 -17.78 12.11
C CYS A 222 8.25 -19.08 12.44
#